data_c79da74b58d3f8481ca89d76450ef2d9
#
_entry.id   c79da74b58d3f8481ca89d76450ef2d9
#
_cell.length_a   1.000
_cell.length_b   1.000
_cell.length_c   1.000
_cell.angle_alpha   90.00
_cell.angle_beta   90.00
_cell.angle_gamma   90.00
#
_symmetry.space_group_name_H-M   'P 1'
#
loop_
_entity.id
_entity.type
_entity.pdbx_description
1 polymer ?
#
loop_
_entity_poly.entity_id
_entity_poly.type
_entity_poly.pdbx_seq_one_letter_code
_entity_poly.pdbx_strand_id
1 'polypeptide(L)'
;MVPASVGGSTGGKGGTINITTGYGNGGAGGDISFVSGGTGFGYLIGQTGGSIKVVSGWTNVDRKSGGFVAIHAGHGIATPVEASATGDAAQGGAGGHIKISGGAANGGTGGRIEFVTGVGTITCSGSIKVQTKNAGTKGVSGSIKFYTGTTTSGASGKILFATGQATNGKAGSISMTVGYTDTGNGGKVSMYGGEMNGANSIGHHTYFTGGLDSSTSVDGRGGYVKLDAGQSAGLVTTGGAISLNTGSSSLTTSGTIMIRSVNAGTSGISGNLQFQTGTTNTGVSGKLKLET
;
A
#
# COMPACT_ATOMS: atom_id res chain seq x y z
N MET A 1 27.87 -32.64 -17.68
CA MET A 1 26.41 -32.83 -17.74
C MET A 1 26.11 -34.07 -16.90
N VAL A 2 25.70 -33.90 -15.67
CA VAL A 2 25.26 -35.05 -14.82
C VAL A 2 23.77 -35.16 -14.98
N PRO A 3 23.24 -36.24 -15.54
CA PRO A 3 21.81 -36.45 -15.57
C PRO A 3 21.35 -36.79 -14.16
N ALA A 4 20.58 -35.91 -13.54
CA ALA A 4 19.85 -36.26 -12.33
C ALA A 4 18.69 -37.21 -12.71
N SER A 5 18.96 -38.49 -12.84
CA SER A 5 17.92 -39.49 -12.82
C SER A 5 17.49 -39.68 -11.36
N VAL A 6 16.44 -39.05 -10.99
CA VAL A 6 15.78 -39.34 -9.72
C VAL A 6 14.92 -40.57 -9.90
N GLY A 7 15.47 -41.73 -9.55
CA GLY A 7 14.68 -42.94 -9.38
C GLY A 7 13.62 -42.67 -8.32
N GLY A 8 12.34 -42.76 -8.68
CA GLY A 8 11.24 -42.65 -7.75
C GLY A 8 11.30 -43.80 -6.74
N SER A 9 11.69 -43.51 -5.49
CA SER A 9 11.52 -44.45 -4.40
C SER A 9 10.10 -44.31 -3.87
N THR A 10 9.39 -45.39 -3.75
CA THR A 10 8.09 -45.47 -3.09
C THR A 10 8.27 -45.17 -1.60
N GLY A 11 8.04 -43.92 -1.20
CA GLY A 11 7.98 -43.48 0.20
C GLY A 11 9.22 -42.83 0.81
N GLY A 12 10.27 -42.51 0.04
CA GLY A 12 11.48 -41.83 0.51
C GLY A 12 11.46 -40.29 0.29
N LYS A 13 12.17 -39.55 1.15
CA LYS A 13 12.52 -38.14 0.92
C LYS A 13 13.51 -38.05 -0.27
N GLY A 14 13.28 -37.13 -1.19
CA GLY A 14 14.29 -36.77 -2.17
C GLY A 14 15.56 -36.21 -1.54
N GLY A 15 16.69 -36.23 -2.26
CA GLY A 15 17.95 -35.69 -1.79
C GLY A 15 17.94 -34.19 -1.63
N THR A 16 18.87 -33.69 -0.83
CA THR A 16 19.07 -32.23 -0.57
C THR A 16 20.37 -31.78 -1.25
N ILE A 17 20.32 -30.60 -1.91
CA ILE A 17 21.53 -29.90 -2.39
C ILE A 17 21.72 -28.70 -1.51
N ASN A 18 22.89 -28.64 -0.82
CA ASN A 18 23.31 -27.47 -0.05
C ASN A 18 24.51 -26.81 -0.71
N ILE A 19 24.40 -25.53 -0.97
CA ILE A 19 25.50 -24.69 -1.47
C ILE A 19 25.74 -23.62 -0.40
N THR A 20 26.90 -23.66 0.24
CA THR A 20 27.28 -22.73 1.31
C THR A 20 28.65 -22.13 1.04
N THR A 21 28.84 -20.90 1.40
CA THR A 21 30.16 -20.25 1.45
C THR A 21 30.63 -20.19 2.90
N GLY A 22 31.96 -20.13 3.07
CA GLY A 22 32.54 -19.95 4.39
C GLY A 22 32.27 -18.56 4.97
N TYR A 23 32.34 -18.46 6.30
CA TYR A 23 32.31 -17.18 7.00
C TYR A 23 33.76 -16.66 7.17
N GLY A 24 33.89 -15.32 7.11
CA GLY A 24 35.20 -14.68 7.39
C GLY A 24 35.42 -14.52 8.88
N ASN A 25 36.56 -14.99 9.39
CA ASN A 25 36.97 -14.75 10.77
C ASN A 25 37.80 -13.44 10.79
N GLY A 26 37.16 -12.33 11.07
CA GLY A 26 37.73 -10.97 11.00
C GLY A 26 37.64 -10.28 9.64
N GLY A 27 36.93 -10.89 8.68
CA GLY A 27 36.69 -10.32 7.34
C GLY A 27 35.29 -10.68 6.82
N ALA A 28 35.01 -10.28 5.57
CA ALA A 28 33.74 -10.62 4.91
C ALA A 28 33.62 -12.13 4.63
N GLY A 29 32.39 -12.67 4.70
CA GLY A 29 32.08 -14.02 4.22
C GLY A 29 32.16 -14.11 2.68
N GLY A 30 32.11 -15.32 2.16
CA GLY A 30 32.12 -15.55 0.70
C GLY A 30 30.76 -15.29 0.05
N ASP A 31 30.77 -15.00 -1.26
CA ASP A 31 29.58 -14.75 -2.09
C ASP A 31 29.18 -16.00 -2.87
N ILE A 32 27.88 -16.13 -3.18
CA ILE A 32 27.34 -17.03 -4.19
C ILE A 32 26.68 -16.17 -5.26
N SER A 33 27.14 -16.31 -6.52
CA SER A 33 26.61 -15.58 -7.66
C SER A 33 26.00 -16.50 -8.69
N PHE A 34 24.74 -16.26 -9.09
CA PHE A 34 24.06 -16.90 -10.19
C PHE A 34 23.81 -15.88 -11.30
N VAL A 35 24.46 -16.04 -12.44
CA VAL A 35 24.37 -15.11 -13.58
C VAL A 35 23.96 -15.89 -14.83
N SER A 36 22.92 -15.41 -15.50
CA SER A 36 22.57 -15.90 -16.83
C SER A 36 23.30 -15.12 -17.92
N GLY A 37 23.64 -15.78 -19.04
CA GLY A 37 24.35 -15.15 -20.13
C GLY A 37 23.54 -14.05 -20.82
N GLY A 38 24.23 -12.99 -21.23
CA GLY A 38 23.68 -11.94 -22.10
C GLY A 38 23.92 -12.27 -23.58
N THR A 39 23.26 -11.57 -24.49
CA THR A 39 23.56 -11.57 -25.93
C THR A 39 24.52 -10.45 -26.26
N GLY A 40 25.55 -10.75 -27.09
CA GLY A 40 26.52 -9.77 -27.55
C GLY A 40 25.96 -8.84 -28.63
N PHE A 41 26.76 -7.85 -29.02
CA PHE A 41 26.47 -6.96 -30.14
C PHE A 41 26.55 -7.73 -31.46
N GLY A 42 25.40 -8.10 -32.01
CA GLY A 42 25.28 -8.67 -33.36
C GLY A 42 24.07 -8.10 -34.07
N TYR A 43 24.12 -8.03 -35.40
CA TYR A 43 23.04 -7.50 -36.25
C TYR A 43 21.80 -8.42 -36.30
N LEU A 44 21.65 -9.40 -35.41
CA LEU A 44 20.50 -10.31 -35.39
C LEU A 44 19.38 -9.72 -34.56
N ILE A 45 18.27 -9.45 -35.20
CA ILE A 45 17.02 -8.95 -34.58
C ILE A 45 16.40 -10.11 -33.77
N GLY A 46 15.93 -9.84 -32.54
CA GLY A 46 15.11 -10.78 -31.78
C GLY A 46 15.84 -11.68 -30.78
N GLN A 47 17.11 -11.44 -30.49
CA GLN A 47 17.85 -12.20 -29.46
C GLN A 47 17.51 -11.71 -28.04
N THR A 48 17.25 -12.66 -27.13
CA THR A 48 16.98 -12.40 -25.71
C THR A 48 18.09 -12.99 -24.84
N GLY A 49 18.44 -12.32 -23.74
CA GLY A 49 19.35 -12.85 -22.73
C GLY A 49 18.77 -14.09 -22.03
N GLY A 50 19.64 -14.85 -21.37
CA GLY A 50 19.23 -16.01 -20.58
C GLY A 50 18.38 -15.63 -19.36
N SER A 51 17.70 -16.60 -18.75
CA SER A 51 16.88 -16.43 -17.56
C SER A 51 17.36 -17.31 -16.41
N ILE A 52 17.15 -16.84 -15.18
CA ILE A 52 17.28 -17.64 -13.95
C ILE A 52 15.88 -17.92 -13.42
N LYS A 53 15.55 -19.21 -13.23
CA LYS A 53 14.23 -19.64 -12.73
C LYS A 53 14.40 -20.41 -11.43
N VAL A 54 13.73 -19.97 -10.37
CA VAL A 54 13.68 -20.64 -9.07
C VAL A 54 12.25 -21.10 -8.83
N VAL A 55 12.02 -22.41 -8.71
CA VAL A 55 10.69 -22.98 -8.52
C VAL A 55 10.74 -24.01 -7.40
N SER A 56 9.82 -23.93 -6.47
CA SER A 56 9.63 -24.96 -5.45
C SER A 56 8.86 -26.16 -5.99
N GLY A 57 8.99 -27.32 -5.33
CA GLY A 57 8.30 -28.54 -5.71
C GLY A 57 6.78 -28.43 -5.56
N TRP A 58 6.03 -29.15 -6.40
CA TRP A 58 4.59 -29.30 -6.33
C TRP A 58 4.20 -30.66 -5.76
N THR A 59 2.96 -30.83 -5.36
CA THR A 59 2.40 -32.11 -4.94
C THR A 59 1.03 -32.33 -5.54
N ASN A 60 0.73 -33.56 -5.88
CA ASN A 60 -0.59 -34.03 -6.33
C ASN A 60 -1.32 -34.84 -5.26
N VAL A 61 -0.80 -34.89 -4.04
CA VAL A 61 -1.40 -35.63 -2.93
C VAL A 61 -2.41 -34.78 -2.21
N ASP A 62 -3.60 -35.28 -1.99
CA ASP A 62 -4.67 -34.61 -1.24
C ASP A 62 -4.21 -34.12 0.15
N ARG A 63 -4.64 -32.94 0.55
CA ARG A 63 -4.34 -32.30 1.85
C ARG A 63 -2.85 -32.04 2.13
N LYS A 64 -2.00 -32.04 1.10
CA LYS A 64 -0.60 -31.68 1.21
C LYS A 64 -0.32 -30.38 0.46
N SER A 65 0.56 -29.56 1.00
CA SER A 65 0.97 -28.28 0.39
C SER A 65 2.21 -28.49 -0.47
N GLY A 66 2.33 -27.74 -1.56
CA GLY A 66 3.57 -27.60 -2.32
C GLY A 66 4.69 -26.96 -1.48
N GLY A 67 5.92 -27.04 -1.96
CA GLY A 67 7.07 -26.40 -1.32
C GLY A 67 6.96 -24.88 -1.36
N PHE A 68 7.81 -24.20 -0.61
CA PHE A 68 7.95 -22.73 -0.60
C PHE A 68 9.35 -22.30 -1.04
N VAL A 69 9.47 -21.05 -1.50
CA VAL A 69 10.74 -20.36 -1.73
C VAL A 69 10.89 -19.29 -0.66
N ALA A 70 12.01 -19.32 0.09
CA ALA A 70 12.33 -18.32 1.09
C ALA A 70 13.58 -17.55 0.66
N ILE A 71 13.52 -16.22 0.70
CA ILE A 71 14.64 -15.32 0.43
C ILE A 71 14.82 -14.44 1.67
N HIS A 72 15.94 -14.57 2.34
CA HIS A 72 16.28 -13.83 3.56
C HIS A 72 17.58 -13.06 3.37
N ALA A 73 17.62 -11.82 3.80
CA ALA A 73 18.86 -11.10 4.00
C ALA A 73 19.49 -11.46 5.36
N GLY A 74 20.80 -11.30 5.47
CA GLY A 74 21.55 -11.60 6.68
C GLY A 74 21.19 -10.67 7.85
N HIS A 75 21.41 -11.14 9.07
CA HIS A 75 21.23 -10.38 10.30
C HIS A 75 22.51 -9.63 10.66
N GLY A 76 22.39 -8.37 11.05
CA GLY A 76 23.46 -7.66 11.78
C GLY A 76 23.29 -7.95 13.27
N ILE A 77 24.30 -8.51 13.90
CA ILE A 77 24.30 -8.81 15.33
C ILE A 77 25.32 -7.90 16.01
N ALA A 78 24.92 -7.14 17.04
CA ALA A 78 25.87 -6.55 17.96
C ALA A 78 26.35 -7.64 18.92
N THR A 79 27.65 -7.88 19.00
CA THR A 79 28.21 -8.50 20.21
C THR A 79 28.00 -7.48 21.32
N PRO A 80 27.47 -7.90 22.51
CA PRO A 80 27.47 -7.01 23.66
C PRO A 80 28.92 -6.71 24.02
N VAL A 81 29.40 -5.55 23.55
CA VAL A 81 30.60 -4.96 24.18
C VAL A 81 30.10 -4.54 25.56
N GLU A 82 30.75 -4.98 26.59
CA GLU A 82 30.52 -4.59 27.97
C GLU A 82 30.18 -3.10 28.00
N ALA A 83 29.04 -2.73 28.58
CA ALA A 83 28.53 -1.37 28.57
C ALA A 83 29.66 -0.43 29.06
N SER A 84 30.23 0.29 28.13
CA SER A 84 31.14 1.39 28.47
C SER A 84 30.37 2.37 29.36
N ALA A 85 30.93 2.73 30.48
CA ALA A 85 30.34 3.65 31.45
C ALA A 85 29.99 5.05 30.90
N THR A 86 30.15 5.29 29.59
CA THR A 86 29.88 6.55 28.90
C THR A 86 28.52 6.60 28.19
N GLY A 87 27.67 5.57 28.29
CA GLY A 87 26.28 5.66 27.81
C GLY A 87 26.09 5.60 26.29
N ASP A 88 27.13 5.30 25.52
CA ASP A 88 26.99 5.07 24.08
C ASP A 88 26.25 3.77 23.81
N ALA A 89 25.10 3.86 23.13
CA ALA A 89 24.33 2.71 22.69
C ALA A 89 25.23 1.77 21.89
N ALA A 90 25.23 0.47 22.24
CA ALA A 90 25.94 -0.55 21.49
C ALA A 90 25.64 -0.40 20.00
N GLN A 91 26.66 -0.08 19.19
CA GLN A 91 26.53 0.04 17.74
C GLN A 91 26.36 -1.36 17.15
N GLY A 92 25.09 -1.82 17.05
CA GLY A 92 24.76 -3.06 16.37
C GLY A 92 24.99 -2.93 14.86
N GLY A 93 25.42 -4.02 14.23
CA GLY A 93 25.47 -4.07 12.77
C GLY A 93 24.09 -3.94 12.16
N ALA A 94 23.97 -3.24 11.03
CA ALA A 94 22.74 -3.17 10.26
C ALA A 94 22.42 -4.53 9.60
N GLY A 95 21.14 -4.88 9.50
CA GLY A 95 20.69 -6.04 8.73
C GLY A 95 20.92 -5.85 7.23
N GLY A 96 21.07 -6.93 6.50
CA GLY A 96 21.22 -6.91 5.04
C GLY A 96 19.94 -6.46 4.33
N HIS A 97 20.07 -6.10 3.06
CA HIS A 97 18.98 -5.65 2.21
C HIS A 97 18.60 -6.71 1.16
N ILE A 98 17.30 -6.78 0.83
CA ILE A 98 16.80 -7.47 -0.37
C ILE A 98 16.41 -6.38 -1.38
N LYS A 99 17.01 -6.39 -2.58
CA LYS A 99 16.70 -5.48 -3.68
C LYS A 99 16.15 -6.25 -4.87
N ILE A 100 14.96 -5.88 -5.33
CA ILE A 100 14.34 -6.43 -6.53
C ILE A 100 14.12 -5.28 -7.50
N SER A 101 14.65 -5.37 -8.73
CA SER A 101 14.54 -4.32 -9.73
C SER A 101 14.27 -4.90 -11.12
N GLY A 102 13.39 -4.29 -11.89
CA GLY A 102 13.24 -4.57 -13.32
C GLY A 102 14.45 -4.05 -14.09
N GLY A 103 14.73 -4.65 -15.24
CA GLY A 103 15.83 -4.21 -16.12
C GLY A 103 15.54 -2.84 -16.75
N ALA A 104 16.59 -2.06 -16.96
CA ALA A 104 16.52 -0.82 -17.72
C ALA A 104 16.51 -1.09 -19.23
N ALA A 105 15.88 -0.23 -20.00
CA ALA A 105 15.92 -0.25 -21.46
C ALA A 105 16.40 1.09 -22.01
N ASN A 106 17.22 1.05 -23.03
CA ASN A 106 17.61 2.23 -23.79
C ASN A 106 16.77 2.27 -25.09
N GLY A 107 15.83 3.21 -25.18
CA GLY A 107 14.94 3.36 -26.33
C GLY A 107 13.70 2.44 -26.35
N GLY A 108 13.50 1.60 -25.32
CA GLY A 108 12.35 0.73 -25.18
C GLY A 108 11.68 0.88 -23.80
N THR A 109 10.72 0.01 -23.51
CA THR A 109 10.05 -0.05 -22.20
C THR A 109 10.90 -0.84 -21.21
N GLY A 110 11.14 -0.31 -20.00
CA GLY A 110 11.80 -1.00 -18.90
C GLY A 110 11.05 -2.25 -18.43
N GLY A 111 11.75 -3.17 -17.77
CA GLY A 111 11.16 -4.37 -17.20
C GLY A 111 10.21 -4.06 -16.04
N ARG A 112 9.15 -4.87 -15.89
CA ARG A 112 8.21 -4.78 -14.77
C ARG A 112 8.56 -5.77 -13.65
N ILE A 113 8.09 -5.48 -12.46
CA ILE A 113 8.05 -6.39 -11.32
C ILE A 113 6.59 -6.71 -11.04
N GLU A 114 6.26 -8.01 -10.88
CA GLU A 114 4.90 -8.47 -10.67
C GLU A 114 4.83 -9.43 -9.48
N PHE A 115 3.90 -9.19 -8.56
CA PHE A 115 3.60 -10.07 -7.43
C PHE A 115 2.17 -10.57 -7.58
N VAL A 116 2.01 -11.87 -7.83
CA VAL A 116 0.70 -12.52 -8.05
C VAL A 116 0.57 -13.70 -7.10
N THR A 117 -0.58 -13.83 -6.48
CA THR A 117 -0.91 -14.98 -5.63
C THR A 117 -1.52 -16.12 -6.44
N GLY A 118 -1.45 -17.34 -5.91
CA GLY A 118 -2.09 -18.50 -6.53
C GLY A 118 -3.62 -18.42 -6.43
N VAL A 119 -4.29 -18.95 -7.45
CA VAL A 119 -5.75 -19.12 -7.48
C VAL A 119 -6.16 -20.33 -6.64
N GLY A 120 -7.26 -20.20 -5.90
CA GLY A 120 -7.99 -21.33 -5.32
C GLY A 120 -9.25 -21.59 -6.15
N THR A 121 -9.37 -22.76 -6.75
CA THR A 121 -10.51 -23.09 -7.63
C THR A 121 -11.79 -23.41 -6.87
N ILE A 122 -11.69 -23.88 -5.63
CA ILE A 122 -12.82 -24.28 -4.76
C ILE A 122 -12.84 -23.46 -3.49
N THR A 123 -11.70 -22.89 -3.09
CA THR A 123 -11.53 -22.12 -1.85
C THR A 123 -10.93 -20.74 -2.15
N CYS A 124 -10.37 -20.09 -1.14
CA CYS A 124 -9.79 -18.76 -1.27
C CYS A 124 -8.48 -18.77 -2.07
N SER A 125 -8.21 -17.71 -2.81
CA SER A 125 -6.88 -17.42 -3.37
C SER A 125 -5.88 -17.04 -2.26
N GLY A 126 -4.59 -17.03 -2.59
CA GLY A 126 -3.56 -16.54 -1.68
C GLY A 126 -3.68 -15.04 -1.36
N SER A 127 -2.92 -14.58 -0.38
CA SER A 127 -2.85 -13.17 0.01
C SER A 127 -1.44 -12.60 -0.14
N ILE A 128 -1.33 -11.29 -0.41
CA ILE A 128 -0.07 -10.54 -0.33
C ILE A 128 -0.10 -9.70 0.95
N LYS A 129 0.92 -9.87 1.81
CA LYS A 129 1.11 -9.07 3.02
C LYS A 129 2.42 -8.29 2.93
N VAL A 130 2.34 -6.95 3.01
CA VAL A 130 3.49 -6.06 3.10
C VAL A 130 3.46 -5.36 4.45
N GLN A 131 4.51 -5.52 5.25
CA GLN A 131 4.52 -5.05 6.63
C GLN A 131 5.95 -4.70 7.06
N THR A 132 6.12 -3.58 7.74
CA THR A 132 7.32 -3.29 8.52
C THR A 132 7.22 -3.94 9.90
N LYS A 133 8.35 -4.36 10.47
CA LYS A 133 8.39 -4.91 11.84
C LYS A 133 8.36 -3.77 12.85
N ASN A 134 7.94 -4.13 14.08
CA ASN A 134 7.99 -3.20 15.20
C ASN A 134 9.43 -2.78 15.49
N ALA A 135 9.62 -1.53 15.84
CA ALA A 135 10.88 -1.07 16.40
C ALA A 135 11.10 -1.67 17.81
N GLY A 136 12.33 -1.63 18.27
CA GLY A 136 12.65 -1.95 19.68
C GLY A 136 12.14 -0.85 20.63
N THR A 137 12.54 -0.93 21.88
CA THR A 137 12.07 -0.04 22.97
C THR A 137 12.38 1.44 22.77
N LYS A 138 13.36 1.79 21.96
CA LYS A 138 13.79 3.17 21.68
C LYS A 138 14.00 3.40 20.19
N GLY A 139 12.99 3.20 19.36
CA GLY A 139 13.19 3.37 17.92
C GLY A 139 11.89 3.70 17.21
N VAL A 140 12.01 4.05 15.93
CA VAL A 140 10.88 4.28 15.03
C VAL A 140 10.76 3.09 14.09
N SER A 141 9.57 2.55 13.89
CA SER A 141 9.32 1.47 12.93
C SER A 141 9.60 1.95 11.50
N GLY A 142 9.89 1.00 10.60
CA GLY A 142 10.12 1.31 9.20
C GLY A 142 8.89 1.93 8.51
N SER A 143 9.11 2.57 7.37
CA SER A 143 8.04 3.13 6.52
C SER A 143 7.78 2.24 5.31
N ILE A 144 6.54 2.26 4.80
CA ILE A 144 6.16 1.73 3.49
C ILE A 144 5.84 2.93 2.60
N LYS A 145 6.47 2.98 1.41
CA LYS A 145 6.35 4.11 0.49
C LYS A 145 6.03 3.62 -0.91
N PHE A 146 5.02 4.20 -1.55
CA PHE A 146 4.64 3.94 -2.94
C PHE A 146 4.77 5.23 -3.73
N TYR A 147 5.59 5.23 -4.78
CA TYR A 147 5.79 6.37 -5.68
C TYR A 147 5.73 5.93 -7.13
N THR A 148 5.27 6.81 -7.98
CA THR A 148 5.51 6.72 -9.42
C THR A 148 6.71 7.59 -9.79
N GLY A 149 7.39 7.25 -10.88
CA GLY A 149 8.51 8.04 -11.38
C GLY A 149 8.07 9.40 -11.93
N THR A 150 9.03 10.30 -12.07
CA THR A 150 8.86 11.60 -12.73
C THR A 150 9.12 11.48 -14.23
N THR A 151 8.59 12.41 -15.01
CA THR A 151 8.85 12.53 -16.45
C THR A 151 9.14 13.98 -16.79
N THR A 152 10.01 14.21 -17.76
CA THR A 152 10.31 15.55 -18.32
C THR A 152 9.32 15.95 -19.40
N SER A 153 8.75 14.98 -20.11
CA SER A 153 7.78 15.24 -21.20
C SER A 153 6.80 14.08 -21.25
N GLY A 154 5.54 14.35 -20.99
CA GLY A 154 4.48 13.37 -20.90
C GLY A 154 3.86 13.26 -19.50
N ALA A 155 2.99 12.27 -19.29
CA ALA A 155 2.33 12.04 -18.01
C ALA A 155 3.14 11.09 -17.11
N SER A 156 3.17 11.35 -15.81
CA SER A 156 3.68 10.39 -14.81
C SER A 156 2.74 9.19 -14.67
N GLY A 157 3.21 8.10 -14.07
CA GLY A 157 2.39 6.93 -13.77
C GLY A 157 1.30 7.22 -12.73
N LYS A 158 0.34 6.31 -12.59
CA LYS A 158 -0.72 6.36 -11.58
C LYS A 158 -0.51 5.28 -10.51
N ILE A 159 -1.00 5.53 -9.29
CA ILE A 159 -1.19 4.53 -8.25
C ILE A 159 -2.68 4.20 -8.19
N LEU A 160 -3.05 2.91 -8.28
CA LEU A 160 -4.44 2.45 -8.24
C LEU A 160 -4.63 1.48 -7.09
N PHE A 161 -5.57 1.76 -6.19
CA PHE A 161 -6.08 0.83 -5.19
C PHE A 161 -7.52 0.47 -5.56
N ALA A 162 -7.76 -0.79 -5.89
CA ALA A 162 -9.08 -1.27 -6.28
C ALA A 162 -9.35 -2.65 -5.69
N THR A 163 -10.60 -2.92 -5.36
CA THR A 163 -11.08 -4.26 -5.01
C THR A 163 -11.73 -4.92 -6.22
N GLY A 164 -11.69 -6.25 -6.27
CA GLY A 164 -12.33 -7.01 -7.34
C GLY A 164 -13.86 -6.98 -7.23
N GLN A 165 -14.52 -7.26 -8.36
CA GLN A 165 -15.96 -7.46 -8.42
C GLN A 165 -16.35 -8.79 -7.78
N ALA A 166 -17.49 -8.82 -7.09
CA ALA A 166 -18.14 -10.03 -6.62
C ALA A 166 -19.47 -10.23 -7.36
N THR A 167 -19.70 -11.42 -7.92
CA THR A 167 -20.92 -11.73 -8.68
C THR A 167 -22.10 -12.13 -7.77
N ASN A 168 -21.82 -12.95 -6.74
CA ASN A 168 -22.84 -13.46 -5.82
C ASN A 168 -22.45 -13.23 -4.34
N GLY A 169 -21.87 -12.06 -4.04
CA GLY A 169 -21.40 -11.76 -2.69
C GLY A 169 -21.04 -10.28 -2.55
N LYS A 170 -20.47 -9.92 -1.41
CA LYS A 170 -20.01 -8.55 -1.18
C LYS A 170 -18.64 -8.34 -1.83
N ALA A 171 -18.47 -7.22 -2.51
CA ALA A 171 -17.16 -6.74 -2.92
C ALA A 171 -16.27 -6.46 -1.71
N GLY A 172 -14.95 -6.49 -1.93
CA GLY A 172 -13.98 -6.12 -0.89
C GLY A 172 -14.07 -4.64 -0.51
N SER A 173 -13.45 -4.27 0.60
CA SER A 173 -13.33 -2.89 1.06
C SER A 173 -11.89 -2.39 1.01
N ILE A 174 -11.72 -1.08 0.86
CA ILE A 174 -10.44 -0.38 1.07
C ILE A 174 -10.56 0.39 2.38
N SER A 175 -9.68 0.12 3.35
CA SER A 175 -9.66 0.80 4.65
C SER A 175 -8.31 1.46 4.88
N MET A 176 -8.33 2.75 5.25
CA MET A 176 -7.15 3.50 5.67
C MET A 176 -7.35 3.96 7.11
N THR A 177 -6.51 3.48 8.02
CA THR A 177 -6.60 3.77 9.45
C THR A 177 -5.26 4.24 9.97
N VAL A 178 -5.26 5.28 10.76
CA VAL A 178 -4.10 5.73 11.53
C VAL A 178 -4.18 5.15 12.93
N GLY A 179 -3.06 4.60 13.43
CA GLY A 179 -2.99 4.05 14.79
C GLY A 179 -3.22 5.14 15.86
N TYR A 180 -3.66 4.71 17.04
CA TYR A 180 -3.77 5.59 18.19
C TYR A 180 -2.41 5.80 18.88
N THR A 181 -2.32 6.85 19.67
CA THR A 181 -1.21 7.10 20.59
C THR A 181 -1.76 7.33 21.99
N ASP A 182 -1.02 6.89 23.00
CA ASP A 182 -1.33 7.13 24.41
C ASP A 182 -0.72 8.45 24.92
N THR A 183 0.33 8.94 24.25
CA THR A 183 1.02 10.19 24.56
C THR A 183 1.30 10.98 23.29
N GLY A 184 1.08 12.30 23.33
CA GLY A 184 1.31 13.19 22.20
C GLY A 184 0.13 13.28 21.21
N ASN A 185 0.38 13.86 20.05
CA ASN A 185 -0.64 14.07 19.02
C ASN A 185 -0.83 12.80 18.17
N GLY A 186 -2.07 12.48 17.84
CA GLY A 186 -2.40 11.42 16.89
C GLY A 186 -1.86 11.70 15.48
N GLY A 187 -1.68 10.65 14.69
CA GLY A 187 -1.32 10.78 13.28
C GLY A 187 -2.47 11.33 12.43
N LYS A 188 -2.19 11.71 11.19
CA LYS A 188 -3.18 12.26 10.25
C LYS A 188 -3.24 11.48 8.94
N VAL A 189 -4.39 11.50 8.28
CA VAL A 189 -4.54 11.19 6.86
C VAL A 189 -4.65 12.51 6.10
N SER A 190 -3.85 12.69 5.03
CA SER A 190 -3.89 13.89 4.19
C SER A 190 -4.09 13.47 2.74
N MET A 191 -5.03 14.09 2.05
CA MET A 191 -5.34 13.89 0.63
C MET A 191 -5.33 15.24 -0.08
N TYR A 192 -4.49 15.37 -1.11
CA TYR A 192 -4.33 16.60 -1.88
C TYR A 192 -4.60 16.31 -3.36
N GLY A 193 -5.29 17.22 -4.04
CA GLY A 193 -5.30 17.28 -5.49
C GLY A 193 -3.96 17.74 -6.04
N GLY A 194 -3.69 17.49 -7.32
CA GLY A 194 -2.45 17.93 -7.96
C GLY A 194 -2.38 19.46 -8.08
N GLU A 195 -1.21 20.02 -7.79
CA GLU A 195 -0.88 21.43 -7.99
C GLU A 195 -0.45 21.68 -9.45
N MET A 196 -0.69 22.88 -9.93
CA MET A 196 -0.38 23.30 -11.28
C MET A 196 0.32 24.65 -11.27
N ASN A 197 1.52 24.73 -11.87
CA ASN A 197 2.33 25.94 -11.97
C ASN A 197 2.39 26.54 -13.37
N GLY A 198 1.65 25.97 -14.36
CA GLY A 198 1.63 26.45 -15.74
C GLY A 198 0.55 27.50 -15.99
N ALA A 199 0.80 28.40 -16.95
CA ALA A 199 -0.22 29.31 -17.43
C ALA A 199 -1.36 28.57 -18.13
N ASN A 200 -2.61 29.03 -17.98
CA ASN A 200 -3.82 28.48 -18.62
C ASN A 200 -4.15 27.01 -18.24
N SER A 201 -3.84 26.62 -17.03
CA SER A 201 -4.07 25.25 -16.55
C SER A 201 -4.91 25.24 -15.27
N ILE A 202 -5.63 24.14 -15.03
CA ILE A 202 -6.54 23.97 -13.91
C ILE A 202 -5.98 22.91 -12.97
N GLY A 203 -5.93 23.20 -11.66
CA GLY A 203 -5.61 22.20 -10.63
C GLY A 203 -6.62 21.06 -10.65
N HIS A 204 -6.18 19.85 -10.29
CA HIS A 204 -7.05 18.66 -10.31
C HIS A 204 -7.91 18.55 -9.05
N HIS A 205 -9.04 17.87 -9.23
CA HIS A 205 -10.06 17.70 -8.19
C HIS A 205 -9.77 16.47 -7.30
N THR A 206 -10.28 16.53 -6.08
CA THR A 206 -10.43 15.35 -5.20
C THR A 206 -11.92 15.03 -5.12
N TYR A 207 -12.31 13.80 -5.50
CA TYR A 207 -13.71 13.34 -5.51
C TYR A 207 -13.98 12.35 -4.37
N PHE A 208 -15.08 12.57 -3.65
CA PHE A 208 -15.67 11.61 -2.73
C PHE A 208 -17.10 11.31 -3.19
N THR A 209 -17.35 10.07 -3.58
CA THR A 209 -18.65 9.67 -4.13
C THR A 209 -19.15 8.42 -3.40
N GLY A 210 -20.42 8.42 -2.98
CA GLY A 210 -21.10 7.23 -2.49
C GLY A 210 -21.34 6.23 -3.64
N GLY A 211 -21.48 4.95 -3.30
CA GLY A 211 -21.74 3.91 -4.30
C GLY A 211 -23.09 4.10 -5.00
N LEU A 212 -23.14 3.81 -6.30
CA LEU A 212 -24.38 3.78 -7.07
C LEU A 212 -25.09 2.43 -6.87
N ASP A 213 -26.38 2.46 -6.64
CA ASP A 213 -27.25 1.31 -6.81
C ASP A 213 -27.92 1.38 -8.19
N SER A 214 -27.57 0.46 -9.07
CA SER A 214 -28.15 0.31 -10.41
C SER A 214 -29.12 -0.89 -10.49
N SER A 215 -29.46 -1.50 -9.35
CA SER A 215 -30.41 -2.62 -9.31
C SER A 215 -31.81 -2.16 -9.65
N THR A 216 -32.60 -3.05 -10.21
CA THR A 216 -34.05 -2.85 -10.42
C THR A 216 -34.88 -3.34 -9.21
N SER A 217 -34.22 -3.67 -8.10
CA SER A 217 -34.85 -4.12 -6.87
C SER A 217 -35.60 -2.99 -6.17
N VAL A 218 -36.74 -3.28 -5.59
CA VAL A 218 -37.57 -2.31 -4.85
C VAL A 218 -36.92 -1.82 -3.55
N ASP A 219 -35.90 -2.52 -3.03
CA ASP A 219 -35.22 -2.21 -1.77
C ASP A 219 -33.79 -1.68 -1.97
N GLY A 220 -33.39 -1.41 -3.22
CA GLY A 220 -32.08 -0.88 -3.55
C GLY A 220 -31.83 0.52 -2.98
N ARG A 221 -30.65 0.80 -2.48
CA ARG A 221 -30.26 2.11 -1.95
C ARG A 221 -28.83 2.47 -2.35
N GLY A 222 -28.64 3.68 -2.83
CA GLY A 222 -27.31 4.25 -3.05
C GLY A 222 -26.51 4.40 -1.75
N GLY A 223 -25.19 4.35 -1.85
CA GLY A 223 -24.28 4.62 -0.73
C GLY A 223 -24.26 6.11 -0.35
N TYR A 224 -23.86 6.41 0.86
CA TYR A 224 -23.69 7.77 1.36
C TYR A 224 -22.20 8.12 1.60
N VAL A 225 -21.92 9.41 1.60
CA VAL A 225 -20.65 9.97 2.08
C VAL A 225 -20.89 10.54 3.48
N LYS A 226 -20.13 10.08 4.49
CA LYS A 226 -20.24 10.52 5.87
C LYS A 226 -18.94 11.19 6.31
N LEU A 227 -19.04 12.38 6.88
CA LEU A 227 -17.92 13.15 7.43
C LEU A 227 -18.22 13.44 8.91
N ASP A 228 -17.48 12.80 9.81
CA ASP A 228 -17.60 13.01 11.25
C ASP A 228 -16.32 13.61 11.80
N ALA A 229 -16.42 14.61 12.62
CA ALA A 229 -15.33 15.10 13.45
C ALA A 229 -15.16 14.22 14.70
N GLY A 230 -13.95 14.16 15.24
CA GLY A 230 -13.63 13.33 16.40
C GLY A 230 -14.32 13.81 17.68
N GLN A 231 -14.73 12.87 18.52
CA GLN A 231 -15.21 13.14 19.86
C GLN A 231 -14.07 13.38 20.86
N SER A 232 -14.33 14.13 21.88
CA SER A 232 -13.45 14.29 23.05
C SER A 232 -14.19 13.84 24.31
N ALA A 233 -13.54 13.01 25.11
CA ALA A 233 -14.07 12.49 26.38
C ALA A 233 -13.47 13.18 27.62
N GLY A 234 -12.55 14.14 27.45
CA GLY A 234 -11.93 14.85 28.58
C GLY A 234 -12.86 15.89 29.23
N LEU A 235 -12.66 16.15 30.52
CA LEU A 235 -13.51 17.06 31.32
C LEU A 235 -13.48 18.53 30.87
N VAL A 236 -12.40 18.97 30.22
CA VAL A 236 -12.19 20.36 29.75
C VAL A 236 -11.68 20.41 28.31
N THR A 237 -12.19 19.52 27.47
CA THR A 237 -11.74 19.39 26.09
C THR A 237 -12.90 19.62 25.12
N THR A 238 -12.58 20.06 23.91
CA THR A 238 -13.55 20.29 22.82
C THR A 238 -13.44 19.20 21.77
N GLY A 239 -14.56 18.80 21.20
CA GLY A 239 -14.60 17.91 20.04
C GLY A 239 -13.94 18.56 18.80
N GLY A 240 -13.64 17.74 17.79
CA GLY A 240 -13.10 18.19 16.52
C GLY A 240 -14.11 19.04 15.73
N ALA A 241 -13.61 19.81 14.76
CA ALA A 241 -14.42 20.61 13.84
C ALA A 241 -14.36 20.05 12.42
N ILE A 242 -15.42 20.27 11.64
CA ILE A 242 -15.43 20.13 10.19
C ILE A 242 -15.38 21.53 9.59
N SER A 243 -14.39 21.83 8.75
CA SER A 243 -14.23 23.10 8.05
C SER A 243 -14.25 22.88 6.54
N LEU A 244 -15.10 23.63 5.85
CA LEU A 244 -15.24 23.62 4.39
C LEU A 244 -14.91 25.02 3.88
N ASN A 245 -13.78 25.17 3.22
CA ASN A 245 -13.32 26.46 2.68
C ASN A 245 -13.13 26.35 1.17
N THR A 246 -13.48 27.40 0.46
CA THR A 246 -13.15 27.55 -0.97
C THR A 246 -11.77 28.15 -1.15
N GLY A 247 -11.20 27.97 -2.34
CA GLY A 247 -9.96 28.66 -2.71
C GLY A 247 -10.19 30.17 -2.89
N SER A 248 -9.21 30.95 -2.47
CA SER A 248 -9.17 32.39 -2.71
C SER A 248 -8.53 32.72 -4.06
N SER A 249 -8.84 33.88 -4.61
CA SER A 249 -8.12 34.47 -5.74
C SER A 249 -7.62 35.84 -5.32
N SER A 250 -6.41 36.20 -5.76
CA SER A 250 -5.83 37.53 -5.48
C SER A 250 -6.36 38.62 -6.42
N LEU A 251 -6.88 38.26 -7.59
CA LEU A 251 -7.24 39.21 -8.65
C LEU A 251 -8.67 39.06 -9.19
N THR A 252 -9.32 37.93 -8.91
CA THR A 252 -10.65 37.63 -9.46
C THR A 252 -11.56 37.07 -8.36
N THR A 253 -12.56 36.27 -8.74
CA THR A 253 -13.52 35.69 -7.82
C THR A 253 -12.98 34.46 -7.08
N SER A 254 -13.33 34.30 -5.81
CA SER A 254 -13.09 33.08 -5.03
C SER A 254 -14.01 31.95 -5.49
N GLY A 255 -13.74 30.72 -5.02
CA GLY A 255 -14.59 29.56 -5.30
C GLY A 255 -15.94 29.66 -4.58
N THR A 256 -16.87 28.76 -4.93
CA THR A 256 -18.23 28.67 -4.38
C THR A 256 -18.41 27.37 -3.61
N ILE A 257 -19.08 27.40 -2.46
CA ILE A 257 -19.64 26.21 -1.79
C ILE A 257 -21.07 26.03 -2.27
N MET A 258 -21.38 24.87 -2.88
CA MET A 258 -22.73 24.52 -3.29
C MET A 258 -23.20 23.29 -2.51
N ILE A 259 -24.30 23.42 -1.76
CA ILE A 259 -24.92 22.33 -1.01
C ILE A 259 -26.37 22.22 -1.48
N ARG A 260 -26.75 21.10 -2.05
CA ARG A 260 -28.11 20.87 -2.55
C ARG A 260 -28.53 19.41 -2.49
N SER A 261 -29.80 19.12 -2.29
CA SER A 261 -30.40 17.86 -2.63
C SER A 261 -30.73 17.83 -4.14
N VAL A 262 -30.66 16.67 -4.74
CA VAL A 262 -30.98 16.49 -6.17
C VAL A 262 -32.47 16.21 -6.32
N ASN A 263 -33.07 16.52 -7.48
CA ASN A 263 -34.46 16.25 -7.76
C ASN A 263 -34.76 14.76 -7.67
N ALA A 264 -35.92 14.41 -7.11
CA ALA A 264 -36.47 13.06 -7.22
C ALA A 264 -36.82 12.74 -8.68
N GLY A 265 -36.98 11.45 -8.99
CA GLY A 265 -37.49 11.01 -10.28
C GLY A 265 -38.98 11.38 -10.47
N THR A 266 -39.63 10.72 -11.42
CA THR A 266 -41.05 10.98 -11.77
C THR A 266 -42.05 10.71 -10.65
N SER A 267 -41.68 9.87 -9.68
CA SER A 267 -42.54 9.53 -8.50
C SER A 267 -41.65 9.48 -7.27
N GLY A 268 -41.70 10.48 -6.42
CA GLY A 268 -40.93 10.50 -5.20
C GLY A 268 -40.77 11.91 -4.64
N ILE A 269 -40.16 12.00 -3.47
CA ILE A 269 -39.85 13.25 -2.76
C ILE A 269 -38.34 13.48 -2.81
N SER A 270 -37.92 14.68 -3.17
CA SER A 270 -36.50 15.06 -3.15
C SER A 270 -35.98 15.05 -1.69
N GLY A 271 -34.65 14.84 -1.54
CA GLY A 271 -34.02 14.83 -0.21
C GLY A 271 -34.11 16.19 0.50
N ASN A 272 -34.02 16.16 1.81
CA ASN A 272 -33.99 17.35 2.66
C ASN A 272 -32.56 17.89 2.79
N LEU A 273 -32.45 19.20 2.97
CA LEU A 273 -31.27 19.88 3.47
C LEU A 273 -31.57 20.37 4.89
N GLN A 274 -30.85 19.85 5.90
CA GLN A 274 -31.10 20.15 7.29
C GLN A 274 -29.85 20.73 7.96
N PHE A 275 -30.00 21.89 8.61
CA PHE A 275 -28.98 22.49 9.47
C PHE A 275 -29.51 22.51 10.91
N GLN A 276 -28.76 21.91 11.83
CA GLN A 276 -29.15 21.79 13.21
C GLN A 276 -27.97 22.00 14.15
N THR A 277 -28.15 22.73 15.22
CA THR A 277 -27.19 22.80 16.32
C THR A 277 -27.52 21.74 17.37
N GLY A 278 -26.50 21.27 18.09
CA GLY A 278 -26.68 20.30 19.17
C GLY A 278 -27.35 20.89 20.39
N THR A 279 -27.86 20.01 21.28
CA THR A 279 -28.42 20.35 22.59
C THR A 279 -27.36 20.24 23.69
N THR A 280 -27.55 20.92 24.80
CA THR A 280 -26.71 20.83 25.99
C THR A 280 -27.58 20.70 27.23
N ASN A 281 -27.11 20.01 28.25
CA ASN A 281 -27.84 19.85 29.51
C ASN A 281 -27.64 21.06 30.48
N THR A 282 -26.47 21.69 30.45
CA THR A 282 -26.06 22.70 31.44
C THR A 282 -25.35 23.92 30.85
N GLY A 283 -25.42 24.12 29.56
CA GLY A 283 -24.74 25.23 28.89
C GLY A 283 -25.62 25.91 27.85
N VAL A 284 -25.01 26.66 26.95
CA VAL A 284 -25.69 27.28 25.80
C VAL A 284 -25.48 26.43 24.57
N SER A 285 -26.54 26.09 23.83
CA SER A 285 -26.45 25.39 22.54
C SER A 285 -25.70 26.23 21.51
N GLY A 286 -25.19 25.57 20.48
CA GLY A 286 -24.50 26.23 19.36
C GLY A 286 -25.42 27.22 18.63
N LYS A 287 -24.84 28.07 17.81
CA LYS A 287 -25.56 29.05 16.97
C LYS A 287 -25.40 28.68 15.50
N LEU A 288 -26.45 28.85 14.73
CA LEU A 288 -26.38 28.94 13.28
C LEU A 288 -26.19 30.42 12.90
N LYS A 289 -25.07 30.76 12.27
CA LYS A 289 -24.75 32.13 11.86
C LYS A 289 -24.60 32.15 10.34
N LEU A 290 -25.31 33.05 9.67
CA LEU A 290 -25.23 33.33 8.26
C LEU A 290 -24.83 34.80 8.13
N GLU A 291 -23.71 35.06 7.48
CA GLU A 291 -23.16 36.42 7.30
C GLU A 291 -22.85 36.65 5.81
N THR A 292 -22.99 37.87 5.33
CA THR A 292 -22.59 38.32 3.99
C THR A 292 -21.33 39.18 4.08
#